data_6a663e409c211d85670b19587f249eea
#
_entry.id   6a663e409c211d85670b19587f249eea
#
_cell.length_a   1.000
_cell.length_b   1.000
_cell.length_c   1.000
_cell.angle_alpha   90.00
_cell.angle_beta   90.00
_cell.angle_gamma   90.00
#
_symmetry.space_group_name_H-M   'P 1'
#
loop_
_entity.id
_entity.type
_entity.pdbx_description
1 polymer ?
#
loop_
_entity_poly.entity_id
_entity_poly.type
_entity_poly.pdbx_seq_one_letter_code
_entity_poly.pdbx_strand_id
1 'polypeptide(L)'
;MLVAAAFGLVACGYGEEKLSVSKDDPDYNGAVLFSTHCSGCHTLSAAGTQGSGNRGERTQGPNLNQREETYEDALFAIQNGGFSGAIMPQNIVVGKEAEEIARFVAKYAGEDAETSPRPGETSSSP
;
A
#
# COMPACT_ATOMS: atom_id res chain seq x y z
N MET A 1 48.89 -28.06 0.66
CA MET A 1 48.30 -26.90 1.36
C MET A 1 47.20 -26.38 0.44
N LEU A 2 45.97 -26.85 0.64
CA LEU A 2 44.78 -26.47 -0.19
C LEU A 2 44.05 -25.32 0.54
N VAL A 3 44.02 -24.14 -0.10
CA VAL A 3 43.24 -23.01 0.35
C VAL A 3 41.85 -23.12 -0.31
N ALA A 4 40.85 -23.50 0.47
CA ALA A 4 39.46 -23.49 0.03
C ALA A 4 38.92 -22.06 0.11
N ALA A 5 38.71 -21.39 -1.02
CA ALA A 5 38.03 -20.12 -1.12
C ALA A 5 36.52 -20.37 -1.01
N ALA A 6 35.95 -20.01 0.13
CA ALA A 6 34.49 -19.97 0.32
C ALA A 6 33.93 -18.75 -0.42
N PHE A 7 33.30 -18.96 -1.58
CA PHE A 7 32.48 -17.96 -2.23
C PHE A 7 31.18 -17.83 -1.43
N GLY A 8 31.07 -16.77 -0.65
CA GLY A 8 29.82 -16.36 -0.03
C GLY A 8 28.86 -15.90 -1.13
N LEU A 9 27.81 -16.66 -1.38
CA LEU A 9 26.65 -16.23 -2.15
C LEU A 9 25.97 -15.11 -1.39
N VAL A 10 26.25 -13.86 -1.75
CA VAL A 10 25.43 -12.73 -1.39
C VAL A 10 24.13 -12.89 -2.18
N ALA A 11 23.13 -13.48 -1.59
CA ALA A 11 21.77 -13.41 -2.08
C ALA A 11 21.37 -11.92 -2.07
N CYS A 12 21.35 -11.28 -3.22
CA CYS A 12 20.68 -10.00 -3.38
C CYS A 12 19.20 -10.26 -3.08
N GLY A 13 18.81 -10.02 -1.82
CA GLY A 13 17.42 -9.89 -1.47
C GLY A 13 16.87 -8.71 -2.28
N TYR A 14 15.97 -8.98 -3.20
CA TYR A 14 15.10 -7.97 -3.78
C TYR A 14 14.45 -7.28 -2.59
N GLY A 15 14.64 -5.94 -2.50
CA GLY A 15 14.31 -5.19 -1.32
C GLY A 15 12.88 -5.43 -0.87
N GLU A 16 12.74 -6.10 0.25
CA GLU A 16 11.56 -5.92 1.09
C GLU A 16 11.59 -4.45 1.49
N GLU A 17 10.76 -3.63 0.85
CA GLU A 17 10.52 -2.30 1.34
C GLU A 17 9.96 -2.48 2.74
N LYS A 18 10.72 -1.99 3.71
CA LYS A 18 10.41 -2.19 5.11
C LYS A 18 9.13 -1.45 5.43
N LEU A 19 8.17 -2.15 6.03
CA LEU A 19 7.10 -1.54 6.78
C LEU A 19 7.67 -0.40 7.64
N SER A 20 7.17 0.81 7.46
CA SER A 20 7.59 1.96 8.26
C SER A 20 6.83 2.05 9.59
N VAL A 21 5.75 1.27 9.72
CA VAL A 21 4.92 1.19 10.93
C VAL A 21 5.62 0.36 11.99
N SER A 22 5.67 0.90 13.22
CA SER A 22 6.23 0.18 14.38
C SER A 22 5.45 -1.09 14.69
N LYS A 23 6.14 -2.12 15.16
CA LYS A 23 5.51 -3.37 15.63
C LYS A 23 4.58 -3.17 16.82
N ASP A 24 4.76 -2.10 17.57
CA ASP A 24 3.93 -1.74 18.73
C ASP A 24 2.68 -0.94 18.32
N ASP A 25 2.56 -0.57 17.04
CA ASP A 25 1.38 0.14 16.54
C ASP A 25 0.17 -0.82 16.49
N PRO A 26 -1.00 -0.40 16.99
CA PRO A 26 -2.21 -1.24 16.95
C PRO A 26 -2.63 -1.65 15.53
N ASP A 27 -2.23 -0.87 14.51
CA ASP A 27 -2.54 -1.16 13.11
C ASP A 27 -1.39 -1.87 12.36
N TYR A 28 -0.35 -2.32 13.07
CA TYR A 28 0.77 -3.04 12.47
C TYR A 28 0.33 -4.28 11.68
N ASN A 29 -0.62 -5.05 12.22
CA ASN A 29 -1.14 -6.22 11.50
C ASN A 29 -1.86 -5.83 10.22
N GLY A 30 -2.59 -4.71 10.23
CA GLY A 30 -3.21 -4.13 9.02
C GLY A 30 -2.16 -3.75 7.96
N ALA A 31 -1.00 -3.21 8.38
CA ALA A 31 0.11 -2.92 7.49
C ALA A 31 0.71 -4.18 6.85
N VAL A 32 0.89 -5.24 7.63
CA VAL A 32 1.38 -6.55 7.14
C VAL A 32 0.40 -7.16 6.13
N LEU A 33 -0.89 -7.15 6.46
CA LEU A 33 -1.96 -7.66 5.59
C LEU A 33 -2.05 -6.85 4.29
N PHE A 34 -1.95 -5.52 4.37
CA PHE A 34 -1.92 -4.64 3.20
C PHE A 34 -0.72 -4.96 2.31
N SER A 35 0.48 -5.08 2.89
CA SER A 35 1.69 -5.45 2.14
C SER A 35 1.53 -6.80 1.45
N THR A 36 0.82 -7.75 2.07
CA THR A 36 0.62 -9.09 1.52
C THR A 36 -0.40 -9.12 0.38
N HIS A 37 -1.51 -8.40 0.53
CA HIS A 37 -2.67 -8.55 -0.37
C HIS A 37 -2.87 -7.38 -1.34
N CYS A 38 -2.33 -6.20 -1.04
CA CYS A 38 -2.62 -4.97 -1.78
C CYS A 38 -1.40 -4.40 -2.51
N SER A 39 -0.19 -4.85 -2.17
CA SER A 39 1.08 -4.31 -2.66
C SER A 39 1.26 -4.41 -4.18
N GLY A 40 0.66 -5.40 -4.83
CA GLY A 40 0.77 -5.57 -6.28
C GLY A 40 0.11 -4.47 -7.10
N CYS A 41 -0.83 -3.72 -6.49
CA CYS A 41 -1.62 -2.71 -7.17
C CYS A 41 -1.53 -1.33 -6.52
N HIS A 42 -1.36 -1.24 -5.20
CA HIS A 42 -1.41 0.01 -4.45
C HIS A 42 -0.06 0.45 -3.91
N THR A 43 0.21 1.75 -4.04
CA THR A 43 1.32 2.43 -3.38
C THR A 43 0.84 2.97 -2.03
N LEU A 44 1.54 2.59 -0.96
CA LEU A 44 1.36 3.15 0.38
C LEU A 44 2.67 3.01 1.17
N SER A 45 3.35 4.13 1.42
CA SER A 45 4.69 4.15 2.03
C SER A 45 4.70 3.55 3.42
N ALA A 46 3.64 3.74 4.21
CA ALA A 46 3.51 3.14 5.54
C ALA A 46 3.57 1.61 5.50
N ALA A 47 3.07 0.99 4.44
CA ALA A 47 3.12 -0.45 4.21
C ALA A 47 4.37 -0.90 3.42
N GLY A 48 5.27 0.01 3.05
CA GLY A 48 6.44 -0.28 2.21
C GLY A 48 6.06 -0.78 0.81
N THR A 49 4.99 -0.25 0.21
CA THR A 49 4.49 -0.74 -1.07
C THR A 49 4.54 0.34 -2.15
N GLN A 50 4.86 -0.03 -3.38
CA GLN A 50 4.94 0.88 -4.55
C GLN A 50 3.96 0.51 -5.67
N GLY A 51 3.08 -0.45 -5.47
CA GLY A 51 2.21 -0.96 -6.52
C GLY A 51 2.99 -1.58 -7.67
N SER A 52 2.41 -1.58 -8.87
CA SER A 52 3.09 -2.09 -10.06
C SER A 52 4.20 -1.16 -10.58
N GLY A 53 4.25 0.08 -10.10
CA GLY A 53 5.18 1.11 -10.60
C GLY A 53 4.89 1.55 -12.05
N ASN A 54 4.05 0.85 -12.77
CA ASN A 54 3.71 1.13 -14.16
C ASN A 54 2.26 1.64 -14.29
N ARG A 55 2.10 2.94 -14.46
CA ARG A 55 0.77 3.58 -14.61
C ARG A 55 -0.02 3.12 -15.84
N GLY A 56 0.64 2.50 -16.80
CA GLY A 56 0.00 1.94 -17.99
C GLY A 56 -0.60 0.56 -17.78
N GLU A 57 -0.29 -0.10 -16.67
CA GLU A 57 -0.83 -1.42 -16.37
C GLU A 57 -2.25 -1.33 -15.81
N ARG A 58 -3.12 -2.22 -16.27
CA ARG A 58 -4.51 -2.29 -15.79
C ARG A 58 -4.63 -2.66 -14.32
N THR A 59 -3.61 -3.28 -13.75
CA THR A 59 -3.56 -3.69 -12.36
C THR A 59 -3.16 -2.58 -11.40
N GLN A 60 -2.83 -1.39 -11.91
CA GLN A 60 -2.45 -0.25 -11.08
C GLN A 60 -3.68 0.30 -10.33
N GLY A 61 -3.64 0.28 -9.01
CA GLY A 61 -4.59 0.95 -8.14
C GLY A 61 -4.20 2.40 -7.84
N PRO A 62 -5.07 3.18 -7.17
CA PRO A 62 -4.72 4.50 -6.67
C PRO A 62 -3.48 4.49 -5.79
N ASN A 63 -2.68 5.57 -5.90
CA ASN A 63 -1.61 5.83 -4.96
C ASN A 63 -2.22 6.41 -3.68
N LEU A 64 -2.22 5.60 -2.63
CA LEU A 64 -2.84 5.95 -1.35
C LEU A 64 -2.01 6.93 -0.52
N ASN A 65 -0.77 7.22 -0.89
CA ASN A 65 -0.04 8.34 -0.28
C ASN A 65 -0.66 9.69 -0.65
N GLN A 66 -1.26 9.79 -1.84
CA GLN A 66 -1.80 11.04 -2.40
C GLN A 66 -3.30 11.20 -2.20
N ARG A 67 -3.92 10.28 -1.48
CA ARG A 67 -5.38 10.23 -1.35
C ARG A 67 -5.77 9.78 0.06
N GLU A 68 -6.48 10.65 0.75
CA GLU A 68 -7.11 10.29 2.02
C GLU A 68 -8.25 9.30 1.79
N GLU A 69 -8.37 8.32 2.67
CA GLU A 69 -9.45 7.35 2.66
C GLU A 69 -10.06 7.24 4.05
N THR A 70 -11.38 7.11 4.12
CA THR A 70 -12.04 6.77 5.37
C THR A 70 -12.02 5.26 5.59
N TYR A 71 -12.30 4.84 6.83
CA TYR A 71 -12.45 3.41 7.15
C TYR A 71 -13.56 2.77 6.32
N GLU A 72 -14.70 3.48 6.21
CA GLU A 72 -15.88 3.02 5.47
C GLU A 72 -15.58 2.87 3.97
N ASP A 73 -14.90 3.85 3.38
CA ASP A 73 -14.54 3.80 1.96
C ASP A 73 -13.55 2.68 1.65
N ALA A 74 -12.54 2.52 2.50
CA ALA A 74 -11.56 1.44 2.37
C ALA A 74 -12.21 0.06 2.52
N LEU A 75 -13.05 -0.13 3.54
CA LEU A 75 -13.77 -1.38 3.76
C LEU A 75 -14.74 -1.69 2.61
N PHE A 76 -15.46 -0.66 2.13
CA PHE A 76 -16.36 -0.79 0.99
C PHE A 76 -15.61 -1.23 -0.27
N ALA A 77 -14.46 -0.63 -0.56
CA ALA A 77 -13.64 -0.99 -1.71
C ALA A 77 -13.11 -2.44 -1.62
N ILE A 78 -12.68 -2.89 -0.43
CA ILE A 78 -12.22 -4.26 -0.20
C ILE A 78 -13.36 -5.27 -0.45
N GLN A 79 -14.56 -4.95 0.03
CA GLN A 79 -15.71 -5.85 -0.05
C GLN A 79 -16.36 -5.87 -1.44
N ASN A 80 -16.41 -4.73 -2.12
CA ASN A 80 -17.16 -4.58 -3.37
C ASN A 80 -16.28 -4.49 -4.62
N GLY A 81 -14.97 -4.35 -4.44
CA GLY A 81 -14.04 -4.14 -5.55
C GLY A 81 -13.97 -2.68 -6.01
N GLY A 82 -13.19 -2.46 -7.06
CA GLY A 82 -12.99 -1.12 -7.61
C GLY A 82 -14.20 -0.58 -8.36
N PHE A 83 -14.33 0.75 -8.37
CA PHE A 83 -15.36 1.43 -9.13
C PHE A 83 -15.11 1.32 -10.65
N SER A 84 -16.18 1.31 -11.44
CA SER A 84 -16.13 1.49 -12.90
C SER A 84 -15.32 0.46 -13.68
N GLY A 85 -15.41 -0.83 -13.31
CA GLY A 85 -14.70 -1.90 -14.02
C GLY A 85 -13.21 -1.93 -13.73
N ALA A 86 -12.77 -1.28 -12.67
CA ALA A 86 -11.44 -1.45 -12.11
C ALA A 86 -11.22 -2.92 -11.72
N ILE A 87 -9.95 -3.34 -11.79
CA ILE A 87 -9.56 -4.74 -11.66
C ILE A 87 -9.47 -5.20 -10.20
N MET A 88 -9.68 -4.30 -9.23
CA MET A 88 -9.71 -4.68 -7.82
C MET A 88 -10.84 -5.70 -7.58
N PRO A 89 -10.51 -6.95 -7.19
CA PRO A 89 -11.52 -7.99 -6.98
C PRO A 89 -12.40 -7.68 -5.78
N GLN A 90 -13.66 -8.12 -5.83
CA GLN A 90 -14.52 -8.13 -4.66
C GLN A 90 -13.99 -9.12 -3.62
N ASN A 91 -14.12 -8.78 -2.36
CA ASN A 91 -13.75 -9.65 -1.24
C ASN A 91 -12.34 -10.25 -1.36
N ILE A 92 -11.38 -9.43 -1.84
CA ILE A 92 -9.98 -9.85 -1.93
C ILE A 92 -9.43 -10.28 -0.56
N VAL A 93 -9.95 -9.68 0.49
CA VAL A 93 -9.77 -10.07 1.90
C VAL A 93 -11.13 -9.94 2.59
N VAL A 94 -11.43 -10.81 3.55
CA VAL A 94 -12.74 -10.85 4.20
C VAL A 94 -12.65 -10.81 5.73
N GLY A 95 -13.76 -10.49 6.37
CA GLY A 95 -13.90 -10.53 7.83
C GLY A 95 -12.94 -9.58 8.55
N LYS A 96 -12.39 -10.03 9.66
CA LYS A 96 -11.54 -9.22 10.54
C LYS A 96 -10.29 -8.67 9.84
N GLU A 97 -9.70 -9.42 8.94
CA GLU A 97 -8.52 -8.98 8.18
C GLU A 97 -8.86 -7.79 7.26
N ALA A 98 -10.03 -7.80 6.62
CA ALA A 98 -10.50 -6.67 5.83
C ALA A 98 -10.70 -5.40 6.69
N GLU A 99 -11.24 -5.56 7.90
CA GLU A 99 -11.40 -4.47 8.86
C GLU A 99 -10.05 -3.92 9.36
N GLU A 100 -9.07 -4.79 9.60
CA GLU A 100 -7.72 -4.40 10.01
C GLU A 100 -7.01 -3.61 8.91
N ILE A 101 -7.12 -4.05 7.66
CA ILE A 101 -6.60 -3.32 6.50
C ILE A 101 -7.30 -1.96 6.37
N ALA A 102 -8.62 -1.91 6.49
CA ALA A 102 -9.38 -0.67 6.37
C ALA A 102 -9.00 0.35 7.46
N ARG A 103 -8.79 -0.08 8.71
CA ARG A 103 -8.29 0.81 9.78
C ARG A 103 -6.89 1.33 9.48
N PHE A 104 -6.00 0.45 9.04
CA PHE A 104 -4.65 0.82 8.65
C PHE A 104 -4.66 1.86 7.51
N VAL A 105 -5.42 1.61 6.45
CA VAL A 105 -5.54 2.55 5.31
C VAL A 105 -6.10 3.89 5.78
N ALA A 106 -7.18 3.89 6.55
CA ALA A 106 -7.78 5.14 7.07
C ALA A 106 -6.81 5.99 7.91
N LYS A 107 -5.85 5.36 8.58
CA LYS A 107 -4.88 6.04 9.43
C LYS A 107 -3.69 6.58 8.65
N TYR A 108 -3.22 5.85 7.66
CA TYR A 108 -1.94 6.11 7.00
C TYR A 108 -2.05 6.58 5.54
N ALA A 109 -3.22 6.51 4.92
CA ALA A 109 -3.43 7.07 3.60
C ALA A 109 -3.44 8.60 3.64
N GLY A 110 -3.04 9.23 2.54
CA GLY A 110 -3.06 10.68 2.40
C GLY A 110 -1.85 11.41 2.98
N GLU A 111 -0.75 10.72 3.29
CA GLU A 111 0.47 11.36 3.82
C GLU A 111 0.95 12.52 2.92
N ASP A 112 0.83 12.37 1.60
CA ASP A 112 1.20 13.38 0.62
C ASP A 112 -0.03 14.15 0.05
N ALA A 113 -1.21 13.99 0.62
CA ALA A 113 -2.44 14.56 0.07
C ALA A 113 -2.44 16.10 0.06
N GLU A 114 -1.80 16.74 1.05
CA GLU A 114 -1.69 18.20 1.14
C GLU A 114 -0.78 18.80 0.04
N THR A 115 0.10 18.01 -0.54
CA THR A 115 1.02 18.44 -1.61
C THR A 115 0.43 18.23 -3.02
N SER A 116 -0.66 17.50 -3.13
CA SER A 116 -1.34 17.24 -4.39
C SER A 116 -2.52 18.22 -4.57
N PRO A 117 -2.43 19.19 -5.49
CA PRO A 117 -3.55 20.11 -5.74
C PRO A 117 -4.76 19.31 -6.22
N ARG A 118 -5.90 19.48 -5.55
CA ARG A 118 -7.16 18.91 -6.01
C ARG A 118 -7.54 19.54 -7.35
N PRO A 119 -8.13 18.78 -8.28
CA PRO A 119 -8.63 19.35 -9.53
C PRO A 119 -9.60 20.50 -9.23
N GLY A 120 -9.19 21.74 -9.52
CA GLY A 120 -9.99 22.96 -9.30
C GLY A 120 -9.55 23.85 -8.14
N GLU A 121 -8.61 23.44 -7.30
CA GLU A 121 -7.95 24.33 -6.33
C GLU A 121 -6.74 25.00 -6.97
N THR A 122 -6.89 26.28 -7.24
CA THR A 122 -5.73 27.15 -7.51
C THR A 122 -5.00 27.33 -6.20
N SER A 123 -3.73 26.93 -6.13
CA SER A 123 -2.88 27.16 -4.98
C SER A 123 -2.85 28.67 -4.67
N SER A 124 -3.60 29.08 -3.65
CA SER A 124 -3.41 30.38 -3.03
C SER A 124 -2.19 30.24 -2.12
N SER A 125 -1.01 30.42 -2.68
CA SER A 125 0.20 30.68 -1.90
C SER A 125 0.07 32.06 -1.29
N PRO A 126 0.35 32.23 0.00
CA PRO A 126 0.41 33.55 0.64
C PRO A 126 1.58 34.40 0.11
#